data_d543f32247ae76a9108d37f3be77bbc5
#
_entry.id   d543f32247ae76a9108d37f3be77bbc5
#
_cell.length_a   1.000
_cell.length_b   1.000
_cell.length_c   1.000
_cell.angle_alpha   90.00
_cell.angle_beta   90.00
_cell.angle_gamma   90.00
#
_symmetry.space_group_name_H-M   'P 1'
#
loop_
_entity.id
_entity.type
_entity.pdbx_description
1 polymer ?
#
loop_
_entity_poly.entity_id
_entity_poly.type
_entity_poly.pdbx_seq_one_letter_code
_entity_poly.pdbx_strand_id
1 'polypeptide(L)'
;MLILKGMTLYLNTQTDLDRAIATLVAADPRLAEVAQVAGTPALRRREPGFTGLAAIVCGQQLSTHAAAAIWKRISKAFDPFHHEPIRTARTARLARLGLSAAKIKTLKALAHELTAGRLDLDTLGQQEADLAHTALTALHGIGPWTADIYLLFCLGHGDAWPAGDLAVQEAMRIGLNLDARPTAKQATALAERWRPWRGAAAHLWWAYYHAVKRREGILPDDKPAPEPKAARRKPRSVPSAPSPAQARVKTTRKPQTAPPATRKK
;
A
#
# COMPACT_ATOMS: atom_id res chain seq x y z
N MET A 1 -15.77 29.59 14.12
CA MET A 1 -15.52 28.13 13.91
C MET A 1 -14.69 27.67 15.11
N LEU A 2 -15.32 27.00 16.08
CA LEU A 2 -14.58 26.43 17.24
C LEU A 2 -13.70 25.30 16.70
N ILE A 3 -12.40 25.56 16.62
CA ILE A 3 -11.41 24.53 16.39
C ILE A 3 -11.43 23.65 17.64
N LEU A 4 -11.83 22.37 17.47
CA LEU A 4 -11.70 21.32 18.48
C LEU A 4 -10.20 21.07 18.74
N LYS A 5 -9.60 21.93 19.57
CA LYS A 5 -8.21 21.78 20.01
C LYS A 5 -8.10 20.43 20.74
N GLY A 6 -7.33 19.49 20.19
CA GLY A 6 -7.00 18.23 20.86
C GLY A 6 -7.68 16.97 20.29
N MET A 7 -8.50 17.07 19.25
CA MET A 7 -9.09 15.87 18.63
C MET A 7 -8.33 15.50 17.35
N THR A 8 -7.68 14.36 17.34
CA THR A 8 -7.08 13.80 16.12
C THR A 8 -8.17 13.45 15.13
N LEU A 9 -8.09 13.97 13.91
CA LEU A 9 -9.03 13.71 12.84
C LEU A 9 -8.47 12.64 11.90
N TYR A 10 -9.36 11.75 11.41
CA TYR A 10 -8.95 10.64 10.58
C TYR A 10 -9.65 10.65 9.22
N LEU A 11 -8.95 10.17 8.22
CA LEU A 11 -9.45 9.88 6.88
C LEU A 11 -9.59 8.36 6.74
N ASN A 12 -10.64 7.79 7.30
CA ASN A 12 -10.86 6.34 7.31
C ASN A 12 -11.72 5.86 6.13
N THR A 13 -12.63 6.71 5.66
CA THR A 13 -13.55 6.42 4.56
C THR A 13 -13.42 7.47 3.45
N GLN A 14 -13.90 7.12 2.24
CA GLN A 14 -13.99 8.09 1.15
C GLN A 14 -14.82 9.30 1.56
N THR A 15 -15.90 9.09 2.30
CA THR A 15 -16.78 10.17 2.81
C THR A 15 -16.02 11.12 3.75
N ASP A 16 -15.08 10.62 4.56
CA ASP A 16 -14.26 11.51 5.42
C ASP A 16 -13.36 12.41 4.57
N LEU A 17 -12.73 11.82 3.55
CA LEU A 17 -11.90 12.58 2.62
C LEU A 17 -12.71 13.63 1.87
N ASP A 18 -13.88 13.27 1.34
CA ASP A 18 -14.74 14.17 0.57
C ASP A 18 -15.21 15.35 1.43
N ARG A 19 -15.62 15.11 2.67
CA ARG A 19 -15.99 16.16 3.64
C ARG A 19 -14.82 17.07 3.97
N ALA A 20 -13.64 16.50 4.19
CA ALA A 20 -12.44 17.27 4.49
C ALA A 20 -12.06 18.17 3.31
N ILE A 21 -12.09 17.66 2.08
CA ILE A 21 -11.83 18.44 0.86
C ILE A 21 -12.87 19.55 0.68
N ALA A 22 -14.17 19.26 0.87
CA ALA A 22 -15.20 20.28 0.80
C ALA A 22 -14.97 21.41 1.81
N THR A 23 -14.55 21.06 3.04
CA THR A 23 -14.19 22.04 4.07
C THR A 23 -13.00 22.89 3.66
N LEU A 24 -11.96 22.27 3.08
CA LEU A 24 -10.77 22.96 2.59
C LEU A 24 -11.07 23.93 1.45
N VAL A 25 -11.86 23.49 0.47
CA VAL A 25 -12.26 24.31 -0.69
C VAL A 25 -13.11 25.50 -0.26
N ALA A 26 -14.02 25.32 0.71
CA ALA A 26 -14.79 26.41 1.28
C ALA A 26 -13.93 27.42 2.05
N ALA A 27 -12.85 26.96 2.70
CA ALA A 27 -11.96 27.81 3.50
C ALA A 27 -10.87 28.51 2.67
N ASP A 28 -10.41 27.90 1.57
CA ASP A 28 -9.35 28.45 0.70
C ASP A 28 -9.79 28.41 -0.77
N PRO A 29 -10.25 29.55 -1.34
CA PRO A 29 -10.74 29.62 -2.72
C PRO A 29 -9.73 29.16 -3.78
N ARG A 30 -8.41 29.22 -3.51
CA ARG A 30 -7.39 28.73 -4.43
C ARG A 30 -7.47 27.21 -4.63
N LEU A 31 -7.99 26.47 -3.65
CA LEU A 31 -8.21 25.05 -3.78
C LEU A 31 -9.45 24.70 -4.62
N ALA A 32 -10.35 25.65 -4.89
CA ALA A 32 -11.52 25.43 -5.74
C ALA A 32 -11.09 25.11 -7.19
N GLU A 33 -10.18 25.87 -7.76
CA GLU A 33 -9.63 25.63 -9.11
C GLU A 33 -8.84 24.31 -9.15
N VAL A 34 -8.05 24.05 -8.12
CA VAL A 34 -7.30 22.80 -7.96
C VAL A 34 -8.26 21.60 -7.92
N ALA A 35 -9.36 21.69 -7.17
CA ALA A 35 -10.36 20.64 -7.05
C ALA A 35 -11.10 20.38 -8.37
N GLN A 36 -11.43 21.42 -9.14
CA GLN A 36 -12.04 21.28 -10.46
C GLN A 36 -11.16 20.48 -11.42
N VAL A 37 -9.86 20.72 -11.40
CA VAL A 37 -8.89 20.02 -12.26
C VAL A 37 -8.60 18.60 -11.76
N ALA A 38 -8.46 18.43 -10.44
CA ALA A 38 -8.15 17.15 -9.79
C ALA A 38 -9.29 16.14 -9.89
N GLY A 39 -10.53 16.60 -9.90
CA GLY A 39 -11.71 15.77 -9.72
C GLY A 39 -11.80 15.25 -8.28
N THR A 40 -12.43 14.10 -8.08
CA THR A 40 -12.57 13.47 -6.76
C THR A 40 -11.35 12.59 -6.47
N PRO A 41 -10.48 12.95 -5.51
CA PRO A 41 -9.36 12.11 -5.13
C PRO A 41 -9.84 10.81 -4.48
N ALA A 42 -9.27 9.69 -4.88
CA ALA A 42 -9.52 8.42 -4.21
C ALA A 42 -8.76 8.34 -2.88
N LEU A 43 -9.44 7.90 -1.83
CA LEU A 43 -8.79 7.62 -0.55
C LEU A 43 -7.79 6.47 -0.71
N ARG A 44 -6.57 6.69 -0.26
CA ARG A 44 -5.52 5.66 -0.25
C ARG A 44 -5.32 5.17 1.17
N ARG A 45 -5.59 3.89 1.41
CA ARG A 45 -5.33 3.25 2.70
C ARG A 45 -4.38 2.08 2.51
N ARG A 46 -3.55 1.86 3.52
CA ARG A 46 -2.63 0.72 3.63
C ARG A 46 -2.82 0.06 4.98
N GLU A 47 -2.35 -1.16 5.11
CA GLU A 47 -2.35 -1.88 6.37
C GLU A 47 -1.55 -1.11 7.43
N PRO A 48 -2.07 -0.93 8.66
CA PRO A 48 -1.35 -0.28 9.75
C PRO A 48 -0.26 -1.18 10.36
N GLY A 49 0.38 -0.72 11.42
CA GLY A 49 1.37 -1.47 12.18
C GLY A 49 2.68 -1.74 11.41
N PHE A 50 3.42 -2.75 11.86
CA PHE A 50 4.73 -3.07 11.28
C PHE A 50 4.65 -3.43 9.79
N THR A 51 3.60 -4.12 9.36
CA THR A 51 3.41 -4.53 7.96
C THR A 51 3.38 -3.32 7.03
N GLY A 52 2.57 -2.31 7.34
CA GLY A 52 2.48 -1.09 6.53
C GLY A 52 3.77 -0.30 6.51
N LEU A 53 4.40 -0.11 7.67
CA LEU A 53 5.67 0.62 7.77
C LEU A 53 6.79 -0.10 7.01
N ALA A 54 6.88 -1.43 7.14
CA ALA A 54 7.84 -2.24 6.41
C ALA A 54 7.62 -2.18 4.88
N ALA A 55 6.38 -2.19 4.41
CA ALA A 55 6.07 -2.04 2.99
C ALA A 55 6.55 -0.68 2.44
N ILE A 56 6.38 0.40 3.21
CA ILE A 56 6.88 1.74 2.83
C ILE A 56 8.41 1.75 2.78
N VAL A 57 9.08 1.21 3.79
CA VAL A 57 10.56 1.09 3.82
C VAL A 57 11.07 0.28 2.62
N CYS A 58 10.41 -0.84 2.29
CA CYS A 58 10.75 -1.64 1.10
C CYS A 58 10.64 -0.82 -0.19
N GLY A 59 9.71 0.12 -0.27
CA GLY A 59 9.46 0.96 -1.43
C GLY A 59 10.35 2.19 -1.57
N GLN A 60 11.09 2.58 -0.53
CA GLN A 60 11.95 3.79 -0.58
C GLN A 60 12.88 3.79 -1.80
N GLN A 61 12.94 4.91 -2.53
CA GLN A 61 13.81 5.13 -3.70
C GLN A 61 13.64 4.09 -4.84
N LEU A 62 12.46 3.52 -4.99
CA LEU A 62 12.13 2.57 -6.05
C LEU A 62 10.90 3.02 -6.81
N SER A 63 10.78 2.55 -8.06
CA SER A 63 9.50 2.64 -8.78
C SER A 63 8.42 1.80 -8.08
N THR A 64 7.16 2.17 -8.26
CA THR A 64 6.02 1.46 -7.69
C THR A 64 6.03 -0.04 -8.06
N HIS A 65 6.39 -0.36 -9.30
CA HIS A 65 6.47 -1.74 -9.78
C HIS A 65 7.59 -2.54 -9.06
N ALA A 66 8.79 -1.96 -8.94
CA ALA A 66 9.91 -2.61 -8.26
C ALA A 66 9.60 -2.81 -6.76
N ALA A 67 9.02 -1.80 -6.11
CA ALA A 67 8.59 -1.87 -4.72
C ALA A 67 7.57 -2.99 -4.50
N ALA A 68 6.54 -3.09 -5.34
CA ALA A 68 5.51 -4.14 -5.28
C ALA A 68 6.10 -5.54 -5.46
N ALA A 69 7.05 -5.71 -6.39
CA ALA A 69 7.71 -6.99 -6.63
C ALA A 69 8.55 -7.45 -5.43
N ILE A 70 9.28 -6.53 -4.78
CA ILE A 70 10.05 -6.84 -3.56
C ILE A 70 9.10 -7.17 -2.41
N TRP A 71 8.09 -6.32 -2.18
CA TRP A 71 7.12 -6.53 -1.12
C TRP A 71 6.42 -7.89 -1.23
N LYS A 72 5.96 -8.26 -2.44
CA LYS A 72 5.34 -9.58 -2.70
C LYS A 72 6.25 -10.75 -2.32
N ARG A 73 7.57 -10.65 -2.62
CA ARG A 73 8.52 -11.72 -2.24
C ARG A 73 8.71 -11.81 -0.74
N ILE A 74 8.81 -10.67 -0.06
CA ILE A 74 9.07 -10.62 1.38
C ILE A 74 7.83 -11.06 2.14
N SER A 75 6.65 -10.54 1.84
CA SER A 75 5.42 -10.91 2.52
C SER A 75 5.11 -12.40 2.37
N LYS A 76 5.34 -12.98 1.18
CA LYS A 76 5.21 -14.44 0.97
C LYS A 76 6.24 -15.26 1.74
N ALA A 77 7.46 -14.76 1.91
CA ALA A 77 8.54 -15.50 2.59
C ALA A 77 8.42 -15.52 4.12
N PHE A 78 7.59 -14.60 4.66
CA PHE A 78 7.32 -14.42 6.08
C PHE A 78 5.80 -14.29 6.30
N ASP A 79 5.06 -15.34 6.09
CA ASP A 79 3.60 -15.39 6.25
C ASP A 79 3.24 -16.18 7.53
N PRO A 80 2.54 -15.58 8.52
CA PRO A 80 2.11 -14.18 8.59
C PRO A 80 3.26 -13.19 8.77
N PHE A 81 3.14 -12.02 8.12
CA PHE A 81 4.19 -11.01 8.16
C PHE A 81 4.08 -10.16 9.43
N HIS A 82 5.07 -10.24 10.30
CA HIS A 82 5.19 -9.40 11.49
C HIS A 82 6.65 -9.17 11.87
N HIS A 83 6.92 -8.38 12.92
CA HIS A 83 8.26 -7.91 13.26
C HIS A 83 9.21 -9.02 13.72
N GLU A 84 8.74 -10.02 14.49
CA GLU A 84 9.61 -11.00 15.12
C GLU A 84 10.38 -11.90 14.13
N PRO A 85 9.76 -12.48 13.08
CA PRO A 85 10.50 -13.20 12.04
C PRO A 85 11.51 -12.32 11.30
N ILE A 86 11.25 -11.03 11.13
CA ILE A 86 12.19 -10.10 10.49
C ILE A 86 13.37 -9.80 11.41
N ARG A 87 13.14 -9.64 12.71
CA ARG A 87 14.17 -9.42 13.73
C ARG A 87 15.19 -10.55 13.72
N THR A 88 14.73 -11.79 13.72
CA THR A 88 15.57 -13.00 13.83
C THR A 88 16.13 -13.49 12.49
N ALA A 89 15.58 -13.06 11.35
CA ALA A 89 16.02 -13.50 10.04
C ALA A 89 17.50 -13.20 9.77
N ARG A 90 18.19 -14.13 9.11
CA ARG A 90 19.57 -13.90 8.64
C ARG A 90 19.58 -12.80 7.57
N THR A 91 20.52 -11.85 7.68
CA THR A 91 20.70 -10.73 6.72
C THR A 91 20.77 -11.24 5.28
N ALA A 92 21.49 -12.32 5.02
CA ALA A 92 21.62 -12.92 3.70
C ALA A 92 20.26 -13.42 3.13
N ARG A 93 19.32 -13.89 3.98
CA ARG A 93 17.97 -14.25 3.54
C ARG A 93 17.18 -13.03 3.07
N LEU A 94 17.22 -11.94 3.83
CA LEU A 94 16.53 -10.70 3.49
C LEU A 94 17.13 -10.06 2.23
N ALA A 95 18.45 -10.09 2.06
CA ALA A 95 19.12 -9.58 0.86
C ALA A 95 18.71 -10.36 -0.40
N ARG A 96 18.59 -11.69 -0.33
CA ARG A 96 18.13 -12.53 -1.45
C ARG A 96 16.68 -12.23 -1.87
N LEU A 97 15.87 -11.70 -0.97
CA LEU A 97 14.49 -11.26 -1.28
C LEU A 97 14.46 -9.88 -1.97
N GLY A 98 15.60 -9.19 -2.08
CA GLY A 98 15.73 -7.94 -2.81
C GLY A 98 15.87 -6.69 -1.94
N LEU A 99 16.11 -6.84 -0.63
CA LEU A 99 16.35 -5.71 0.26
C LEU A 99 17.81 -5.26 0.19
N SER A 100 18.03 -3.95 0.12
CA SER A 100 19.34 -3.35 0.32
C SER A 100 19.80 -3.45 1.78
N ALA A 101 21.10 -3.36 2.03
CA ALA A 101 21.67 -3.40 3.37
C ALA A 101 21.05 -2.33 4.30
N ALA A 102 20.82 -1.11 3.79
CA ALA A 102 20.20 -0.03 4.54
C ALA A 102 18.76 -0.39 4.96
N LYS A 103 17.93 -0.90 4.04
CA LYS A 103 16.56 -1.33 4.34
C LYS A 103 16.51 -2.49 5.34
N ILE A 104 17.44 -3.45 5.22
CA ILE A 104 17.54 -4.55 6.18
C ILE A 104 17.86 -4.01 7.58
N LYS A 105 18.82 -3.08 7.68
CA LYS A 105 19.17 -2.44 8.96
C LYS A 105 17.98 -1.71 9.57
N THR A 106 17.25 -0.93 8.76
CA THR A 106 16.04 -0.23 9.21
C THR A 106 14.97 -1.20 9.70
N LEU A 107 14.61 -2.22 8.92
CA LEU A 107 13.57 -3.17 9.30
C LEU A 107 13.92 -3.95 10.58
N LYS A 108 15.18 -4.34 10.74
CA LYS A 108 15.64 -5.02 11.96
C LYS A 108 15.65 -4.09 13.17
N ALA A 109 16.03 -2.83 13.00
CA ALA A 109 15.97 -1.83 14.07
C ALA A 109 14.52 -1.59 14.52
N LEU A 110 13.58 -1.39 13.59
CA LEU A 110 12.16 -1.25 13.87
C LEU A 110 11.61 -2.48 14.60
N ALA A 111 11.93 -3.68 14.12
CA ALA A 111 11.51 -4.92 14.75
C ALA A 111 12.07 -5.06 16.17
N HIS A 112 13.28 -4.60 16.42
CA HIS A 112 13.88 -4.59 17.76
C HIS A 112 13.17 -3.63 18.69
N GLU A 113 12.86 -2.40 18.26
CA GLU A 113 12.13 -1.40 19.04
C GLU A 113 10.73 -1.88 19.44
N LEU A 114 10.01 -2.53 18.49
CA LEU A 114 8.70 -3.13 18.76
C LEU A 114 8.78 -4.28 19.76
N THR A 115 9.72 -5.22 19.59
CA THR A 115 9.91 -6.35 20.52
C THR A 115 10.29 -5.89 21.92
N ALA A 116 11.04 -4.81 22.02
CA ALA A 116 11.47 -4.23 23.30
C ALA A 116 10.38 -3.33 23.96
N GLY A 117 9.23 -3.15 23.31
CA GLY A 117 8.14 -2.31 23.81
C GLY A 117 8.46 -0.80 23.84
N ARG A 118 9.54 -0.36 23.14
CA ARG A 118 9.91 1.06 23.06
C ARG A 118 9.21 1.80 21.94
N LEU A 119 8.64 1.08 20.99
CA LEU A 119 7.82 1.59 19.91
C LEU A 119 6.44 0.96 20.00
N ASP A 120 5.41 1.79 20.05
CA ASP A 120 4.01 1.39 19.92
C ASP A 120 3.41 2.12 18.71
N LEU A 121 3.20 1.39 17.63
CA LEU A 121 2.66 1.95 16.39
C LEU A 121 1.16 2.25 16.46
N ASP A 122 0.43 1.62 17.38
CA ASP A 122 -1.01 1.80 17.53
C ASP A 122 -1.30 3.12 18.25
N THR A 123 -0.50 3.46 19.27
CA THR A 123 -0.64 4.71 20.01
C THR A 123 -0.20 5.94 19.22
N LEU A 124 0.72 5.78 18.27
CA LEU A 124 1.16 6.90 17.39
C LEU A 124 0.00 7.52 16.61
N GLY A 125 -0.97 6.73 16.20
CA GLY A 125 -2.14 7.22 15.48
C GLY A 125 -3.03 8.15 16.28
N GLN A 126 -2.97 8.06 17.62
CA GLN A 126 -3.79 8.86 18.54
C GLN A 126 -3.13 10.18 18.91
N GLN A 127 -1.84 10.34 18.60
CA GLN A 127 -1.10 11.57 18.87
C GLN A 127 -1.42 12.65 17.84
N GLU A 128 -1.10 13.88 18.15
CA GLU A 128 -1.10 14.98 17.18
C GLU A 128 -0.06 14.72 16.09
N ALA A 129 -0.35 15.15 14.85
CA ALA A 129 0.46 14.79 13.66
C ALA A 129 1.95 15.09 13.82
N ASP A 130 2.28 16.29 14.31
CA ASP A 130 3.67 16.73 14.39
C ASP A 130 4.44 15.98 15.50
N LEU A 131 3.76 15.56 16.58
CA LEU A 131 4.33 14.71 17.64
C LEU A 131 4.58 13.30 17.13
N ALA A 132 3.60 12.70 16.47
CA ALA A 132 3.73 11.36 15.88
C ALA A 132 4.80 11.34 14.78
N HIS A 133 4.89 12.38 13.96
CA HIS A 133 5.95 12.55 12.97
C HIS A 133 7.34 12.61 13.59
N THR A 134 7.48 13.39 14.68
CA THR A 134 8.74 13.51 15.42
C THR A 134 9.17 12.16 16.00
N ALA A 135 8.24 11.42 16.61
CA ALA A 135 8.51 10.10 17.16
C ALA A 135 8.95 9.10 16.07
N LEU A 136 8.30 9.11 14.91
CA LEU A 136 8.67 8.24 13.78
C LEU A 136 10.04 8.61 13.20
N THR A 137 10.34 9.89 13.03
CA THR A 137 11.61 10.33 12.45
C THR A 137 12.80 10.13 13.37
N ALA A 138 12.59 9.93 14.66
CA ALA A 138 13.64 9.49 15.60
C ALA A 138 14.08 8.04 15.36
N LEU A 139 13.30 7.22 14.64
CA LEU A 139 13.63 5.82 14.36
C LEU A 139 14.66 5.70 13.24
N HIS A 140 15.58 4.74 13.39
CA HIS A 140 16.65 4.52 12.41
C HIS A 140 16.10 4.22 11.01
N GLY A 141 16.46 5.04 10.02
CA GLY A 141 16.09 4.86 8.61
C GLY A 141 14.67 5.30 8.25
N ILE A 142 13.96 5.93 9.18
CA ILE A 142 12.67 6.57 8.94
C ILE A 142 12.89 8.07 8.76
N GLY A 143 12.86 8.50 7.50
CA GLY A 143 12.93 9.92 7.17
C GLY A 143 11.55 10.59 7.17
N PRO A 144 11.49 11.94 7.09
CA PRO A 144 10.25 12.72 7.12
C PRO A 144 9.19 12.20 6.14
N TRP A 145 9.54 11.97 4.88
CA TRP A 145 8.60 11.46 3.89
C TRP A 145 8.01 10.08 4.28
N THR A 146 8.84 9.18 4.83
CA THR A 146 8.37 7.86 5.26
C THR A 146 7.40 7.97 6.44
N ALA A 147 7.69 8.86 7.40
CA ALA A 147 6.82 9.14 8.53
C ALA A 147 5.47 9.71 8.07
N ASP A 148 5.47 10.71 7.20
CA ASP A 148 4.26 11.32 6.66
C ASP A 148 3.40 10.31 5.89
N ILE A 149 4.00 9.47 5.05
CA ILE A 149 3.28 8.44 4.27
C ILE A 149 2.70 7.36 5.19
N TYR A 150 3.40 7.00 6.27
CA TYR A 150 2.88 6.06 7.25
C TYR A 150 1.69 6.64 8.02
N LEU A 151 1.81 7.86 8.54
CA LEU A 151 0.74 8.55 9.24
C LEU A 151 -0.49 8.70 8.36
N LEU A 152 -0.30 9.14 7.12
CA LEU A 152 -1.40 9.44 6.22
C LEU A 152 -2.08 8.16 5.70
N PHE A 153 -1.32 7.19 5.17
CA PHE A 153 -1.92 6.04 4.49
C PHE A 153 -2.15 4.85 5.40
N CYS A 154 -1.31 4.61 6.41
CA CYS A 154 -1.49 3.49 7.31
C CYS A 154 -2.38 3.85 8.50
N LEU A 155 -2.18 5.01 9.12
CA LEU A 155 -2.97 5.44 10.26
C LEU A 155 -4.17 6.31 9.88
N GLY A 156 -4.21 6.87 8.67
CA GLY A 156 -5.30 7.72 8.20
C GLY A 156 -5.33 9.09 8.83
N HIS A 157 -4.20 9.57 9.33
CA HIS A 157 -4.12 10.82 10.07
C HIS A 157 -4.49 12.02 9.17
N GLY A 158 -5.57 12.73 9.52
CA GLY A 158 -6.13 13.81 8.70
C GLY A 158 -5.22 15.02 8.53
N ASP A 159 -4.29 15.23 9.45
CA ASP A 159 -3.37 16.38 9.43
C ASP A 159 -1.91 16.01 9.12
N ALA A 160 -1.61 14.79 8.72
CA ALA A 160 -0.26 14.42 8.24
C ALA A 160 0.04 15.11 6.91
N TRP A 161 1.23 15.73 6.81
CA TRP A 161 1.60 16.55 5.64
C TRP A 161 2.94 16.14 5.02
N PRO A 162 2.95 15.53 3.84
CA PRO A 162 4.16 15.06 3.18
C PRO A 162 4.90 16.21 2.47
N ALA A 163 5.42 17.16 3.25
CA ALA A 163 6.07 18.35 2.76
C ALA A 163 7.25 18.07 1.81
N GLY A 164 7.93 16.94 1.98
CA GLY A 164 9.04 16.51 1.15
C GLY A 164 8.65 15.75 -0.12
N ASP A 165 7.36 15.55 -0.38
CA ASP A 165 6.91 14.82 -1.57
C ASP A 165 7.01 15.69 -2.81
N LEU A 166 7.82 15.25 -3.79
CA LEU A 166 8.11 16.02 -4.98
C LEU A 166 6.88 16.24 -5.88
N ALA A 167 5.96 15.29 -5.91
CA ALA A 167 4.73 15.42 -6.70
C ALA A 167 3.79 16.45 -6.06
N VAL A 168 3.68 16.45 -4.72
CA VAL A 168 2.92 17.46 -3.97
C VAL A 168 3.54 18.85 -4.17
N GLN A 169 4.85 18.99 -4.02
CA GLN A 169 5.54 20.26 -4.21
C GLN A 169 5.36 20.80 -5.65
N GLU A 170 5.46 19.92 -6.65
CA GLU A 170 5.27 20.32 -8.06
C GLU A 170 3.80 20.68 -8.34
N ALA A 171 2.85 19.93 -7.77
CA ALA A 171 1.43 20.27 -7.83
C ALA A 171 1.15 21.67 -7.24
N MET A 172 1.73 21.95 -6.06
CA MET A 172 1.61 23.26 -5.43
C MET A 172 2.22 24.38 -6.28
N ARG A 173 3.40 24.13 -6.91
CA ARG A 173 3.98 25.12 -7.83
C ARG A 173 3.02 25.50 -8.93
N ILE A 174 2.42 24.50 -9.59
CA ILE A 174 1.50 24.72 -10.72
C ILE A 174 0.19 25.34 -10.24
N GLY A 175 -0.48 24.71 -9.25
CA GLY A 175 -1.82 25.09 -8.82
C GLY A 175 -1.88 26.40 -8.01
N LEU A 176 -0.77 26.83 -7.40
CA LEU A 176 -0.65 28.11 -6.71
C LEU A 176 0.08 29.18 -7.54
N ASN A 177 0.46 28.85 -8.79
CA ASN A 177 1.20 29.72 -9.70
C ASN A 177 2.49 30.28 -9.08
N LEU A 178 3.31 29.39 -8.47
CA LEU A 178 4.59 29.79 -7.87
C LEU A 178 5.70 29.79 -8.93
N ASP A 179 6.64 30.74 -8.84
CA ASP A 179 7.78 30.82 -9.76
C ASP A 179 8.66 29.58 -9.74
N ALA A 180 8.83 28.97 -8.57
CA ALA A 180 9.64 27.78 -8.37
C ALA A 180 8.94 26.75 -7.48
N ARG A 181 9.35 25.48 -7.60
CA ARG A 181 8.87 24.41 -6.74
C ARG A 181 9.25 24.72 -5.28
N PRO A 182 8.27 24.76 -4.35
CA PRO A 182 8.55 25.09 -2.96
C PRO A 182 9.42 24.01 -2.31
N THR A 183 10.36 24.44 -1.49
CA THR A 183 11.08 23.55 -0.57
C THR A 183 10.12 22.95 0.45
N ALA A 184 10.51 21.85 1.13
CA ALA A 184 9.69 21.25 2.18
C ALA A 184 9.28 22.29 3.25
N LYS A 185 10.20 23.17 3.67
CA LYS A 185 9.91 24.25 4.63
C LYS A 185 8.83 25.22 4.10
N GLN A 186 8.94 25.64 2.85
CA GLN A 186 7.95 26.53 2.23
C GLN A 186 6.60 25.81 2.04
N ALA A 187 6.62 24.54 1.62
CA ALA A 187 5.41 23.72 1.48
C ALA A 187 4.70 23.55 2.82
N THR A 188 5.43 23.34 3.93
CA THR A 188 4.85 23.30 5.28
C THR A 188 4.21 24.64 5.64
N ALA A 189 4.91 25.75 5.45
CA ALA A 189 4.37 27.10 5.75
C ALA A 189 3.10 27.41 4.94
N LEU A 190 3.07 27.01 3.68
CA LEU A 190 1.88 27.16 2.84
C LEU A 190 0.70 26.28 3.31
N ALA A 191 0.98 25.09 3.86
CA ALA A 191 -0.03 24.14 4.29
C ALA A 191 -0.63 24.43 5.68
N GLU A 192 -0.02 25.32 6.47
CA GLU A 192 -0.53 25.64 7.82
C GLU A 192 -2.00 26.10 7.83
N ARG A 193 -2.43 26.79 6.78
CA ARG A 193 -3.82 27.24 6.60
C ARG A 193 -4.83 26.10 6.39
N TRP A 194 -4.34 24.90 6.02
CA TRP A 194 -5.15 23.71 5.75
C TRP A 194 -5.30 22.81 6.99
N ARG A 195 -4.72 23.20 8.13
CA ARG A 195 -4.98 22.49 9.39
C ARG A 195 -6.47 22.56 9.74
N PRO A 196 -7.00 21.48 10.28
CA PRO A 196 -6.41 20.19 10.63
C PRO A 196 -6.55 19.13 9.53
N TRP A 197 -6.67 19.53 8.26
CA TRP A 197 -6.93 18.66 7.12
C TRP A 197 -5.81 18.64 6.08
N ARG A 198 -4.55 18.89 6.51
CA ARG A 198 -3.39 18.88 5.60
C ARG A 198 -3.26 17.55 4.84
N GLY A 199 -3.64 16.40 5.45
CA GLY A 199 -3.66 15.11 4.80
C GLY A 199 -4.68 15.00 3.67
N ALA A 200 -5.86 15.60 3.85
CA ALA A 200 -6.84 15.69 2.77
C ALA A 200 -6.35 16.60 1.64
N ALA A 201 -5.70 17.72 1.98
CA ALA A 201 -5.05 18.58 0.99
C ALA A 201 -3.97 17.83 0.20
N ALA A 202 -3.18 16.96 0.85
CA ALA A 202 -2.19 16.13 0.17
C ALA A 202 -2.83 15.18 -0.86
N HIS A 203 -3.94 14.53 -0.54
CA HIS A 203 -4.70 13.72 -1.50
C HIS A 203 -5.16 14.55 -2.71
N LEU A 204 -5.66 15.76 -2.45
CA LEU A 204 -6.09 16.68 -3.51
C LEU A 204 -4.91 17.09 -4.40
N TRP A 205 -3.76 17.43 -3.82
CA TRP A 205 -2.56 17.83 -4.57
C TRP A 205 -1.99 16.67 -5.40
N TRP A 206 -2.00 15.43 -4.92
CA TRP A 206 -1.62 14.28 -5.75
C TRP A 206 -2.58 14.05 -6.91
N ALA A 207 -3.89 14.16 -6.68
CA ALA A 207 -4.87 14.03 -7.75
C ALA A 207 -4.69 15.12 -8.81
N TYR A 208 -4.47 16.35 -8.38
CA TYR A 208 -4.15 17.47 -9.27
C TYR A 208 -2.87 17.22 -10.07
N TYR A 209 -1.78 16.78 -9.43
CA TYR A 209 -0.55 16.41 -10.11
C TYR A 209 -0.79 15.39 -11.22
N HIS A 210 -1.51 14.33 -10.92
CA HIS A 210 -1.82 13.30 -11.89
C HIS A 210 -2.69 13.82 -13.04
N ALA A 211 -3.67 14.66 -12.76
CA ALA A 211 -4.53 15.26 -13.78
C ALA A 211 -3.74 16.15 -14.74
N VAL A 212 -2.86 17.03 -14.21
CA VAL A 212 -2.02 17.91 -15.02
C VAL A 212 -1.01 17.10 -15.83
N LYS A 213 -0.29 16.16 -15.22
CA LYS A 213 0.74 15.37 -15.91
C LYS A 213 0.18 14.43 -16.97
N ARG A 214 -1.05 13.95 -16.82
CA ARG A 214 -1.77 13.24 -17.89
C ARG A 214 -2.09 14.15 -19.07
N ARG A 215 -2.58 15.36 -18.82
CA ARG A 215 -2.84 16.36 -19.87
C ARG A 215 -1.58 16.76 -20.64
N GLU A 216 -0.43 16.78 -19.97
CA GLU A 216 0.89 17.00 -20.59
C GLU A 216 1.45 15.76 -21.30
N GLY A 217 0.76 14.60 -21.27
CA GLY A 217 1.22 13.35 -21.88
C GLY A 217 2.39 12.65 -21.17
N ILE A 218 2.75 13.10 -19.95
CA ILE A 218 3.89 12.58 -19.19
C ILE A 218 3.52 11.29 -18.45
N LEU A 219 2.26 11.13 -18.08
CA LEU A 219 1.73 9.91 -17.45
C LEU A 219 0.76 9.22 -18.40
N PRO A 220 0.79 7.87 -18.48
CA PRO A 220 -0.20 7.14 -19.24
C PRO A 220 -1.60 7.38 -18.68
N ASP A 221 -2.60 7.40 -19.56
CA ASP A 221 -4.00 7.42 -19.13
C ASP A 221 -4.28 6.19 -18.27
N ASP A 222 -4.89 6.39 -17.10
CA ASP A 222 -5.47 5.33 -16.30
C ASP A 222 -6.74 4.80 -17.00
N LYS A 223 -6.58 4.16 -18.16
CA LYS A 223 -7.64 3.31 -18.68
C LYS A 223 -7.76 2.14 -17.71
N PRO A 224 -8.95 1.88 -17.17
CA PRO A 224 -9.15 0.66 -16.40
C PRO A 224 -8.63 -0.50 -17.26
N ALA A 225 -7.83 -1.37 -16.65
CA ALA A 225 -7.35 -2.57 -17.32
C ALA A 225 -8.56 -3.23 -17.99
N PRO A 226 -8.49 -3.61 -19.28
CA PRO A 226 -9.61 -4.26 -19.94
C PRO A 226 -10.01 -5.45 -19.07
N GLU A 227 -11.29 -5.52 -18.72
CA GLU A 227 -11.82 -6.65 -17.96
C GLU A 227 -11.32 -7.93 -18.59
N PRO A 228 -10.81 -8.90 -17.82
CA PRO A 228 -10.35 -10.15 -18.38
C PRO A 228 -11.52 -10.73 -19.19
N LYS A 229 -11.38 -10.76 -20.52
CA LYS A 229 -12.37 -11.35 -21.43
C LYS A 229 -12.69 -12.70 -20.83
N ALA A 230 -13.93 -12.87 -20.36
CA ALA A 230 -14.43 -14.13 -19.83
C ALA A 230 -13.98 -15.22 -20.80
N ALA A 231 -13.12 -16.11 -20.32
CA ALA A 231 -12.62 -17.21 -21.16
C ALA A 231 -13.85 -17.94 -21.69
N ARG A 232 -14.06 -17.81 -22.99
CA ARG A 232 -15.12 -18.54 -23.72
C ARG A 232 -14.90 -20.02 -23.41
N ARG A 233 -15.63 -20.53 -22.44
CA ARG A 233 -15.67 -21.96 -22.15
C ARG A 233 -16.08 -22.64 -23.46
N LYS A 234 -15.12 -23.32 -24.10
CA LYS A 234 -15.44 -24.24 -25.19
C LYS A 234 -16.49 -25.21 -24.64
N PRO A 235 -17.60 -25.43 -25.37
CA PRO A 235 -18.59 -26.42 -24.96
C PRO A 235 -17.86 -27.76 -24.81
N ARG A 236 -17.99 -28.38 -23.64
CA ARG A 236 -17.51 -29.71 -23.37
C ARG A 236 -18.24 -30.65 -24.34
N SER A 237 -17.51 -31.25 -25.27
CA SER A 237 -18.03 -32.32 -26.12
C SER A 237 -18.53 -33.44 -25.21
N VAL A 238 -19.84 -33.69 -25.26
CA VAL A 238 -20.48 -34.84 -24.63
C VAL A 238 -19.97 -36.10 -25.37
N PRO A 239 -19.40 -37.10 -24.66
CA PRO A 239 -19.07 -38.38 -25.32
C PRO A 239 -20.37 -39.02 -25.77
N SER A 240 -20.47 -39.30 -27.08
CA SER A 240 -21.55 -40.10 -27.68
C SER A 240 -21.55 -41.49 -27.06
N ALA A 241 -22.73 -41.96 -26.65
CA ALA A 241 -22.98 -43.29 -26.14
C ALA A 241 -22.60 -44.36 -27.19
N PRO A 242 -22.01 -45.50 -26.77
CA PRO A 242 -21.70 -46.59 -27.71
C PRO A 242 -22.99 -47.30 -28.11
N SER A 243 -23.09 -47.53 -29.43
CA SER A 243 -24.13 -48.33 -30.12
C SER A 243 -24.09 -49.82 -29.68
N PRO A 244 -25.22 -50.49 -29.49
CA PRO A 244 -25.27 -51.87 -29.07
C PRO A 244 -25.21 -52.79 -30.30
N ALA A 245 -24.08 -53.48 -30.52
CA ALA A 245 -24.08 -54.67 -31.37
C ALA A 245 -22.91 -55.59 -31.03
N GLN A 246 -23.31 -56.82 -30.82
CA GLN A 246 -22.55 -58.08 -30.84
C GLN A 246 -22.05 -58.62 -29.51
N ALA A 247 -23.03 -59.32 -28.89
CA ALA A 247 -22.78 -60.43 -27.99
C ALA A 247 -22.02 -61.55 -28.72
N ARG A 248 -20.88 -61.94 -28.26
CA ARG A 248 -20.30 -63.23 -28.57
C ARG A 248 -19.91 -63.94 -27.28
N VAL A 249 -20.68 -64.98 -27.02
CA VAL A 249 -20.53 -66.04 -26.01
C VAL A 249 -19.17 -66.70 -26.19
N LYS A 250 -18.40 -66.84 -25.09
CA LYS A 250 -17.43 -67.94 -24.91
C LYS A 250 -17.31 -68.28 -23.41
N THR A 251 -17.85 -69.38 -23.17
CA THR A 251 -17.66 -70.50 -22.19
C THR A 251 -16.52 -70.41 -21.20
N THR A 252 -16.95 -70.64 -20.02
CA THR A 252 -16.37 -71.23 -18.78
C THR A 252 -15.04 -71.98 -18.90
N ARG A 253 -14.13 -71.64 -17.96
CA ARG A 253 -13.25 -72.66 -17.34
C ARG A 253 -12.97 -72.32 -15.89
N LYS A 254 -13.18 -73.28 -15.06
CA LYS A 254 -13.15 -73.35 -13.57
C LYS A 254 -11.70 -73.39 -13.06
N PRO A 255 -11.48 -73.16 -11.77
CA PRO A 255 -10.20 -72.75 -11.18
C PRO A 255 -9.32 -73.94 -10.78
N GLN A 256 -8.05 -73.72 -10.59
CA GLN A 256 -7.14 -74.63 -9.92
C GLN A 256 -6.42 -73.91 -8.77
N THR A 257 -6.45 -74.69 -7.68
CA THR A 257 -6.06 -74.44 -6.30
C THR A 257 -4.56 -74.26 -6.09
N ALA A 258 -4.28 -73.56 -5.01
CA ALA A 258 -2.98 -73.41 -4.37
C ALA A 258 -2.36 -74.72 -3.86
N PRO A 259 -1.10 -74.72 -3.50
CA PRO A 259 -0.77 -74.92 -2.07
C PRO A 259 0.49 -74.08 -1.58
N PRO A 260 0.86 -74.32 -0.29
CA PRO A 260 1.21 -73.24 0.60
C PRO A 260 2.71 -73.14 0.94
N ALA A 261 3.01 -72.09 1.70
CA ALA A 261 4.16 -71.73 2.52
C ALA A 261 5.20 -72.82 2.88
N THR A 262 6.47 -72.39 2.90
CA THR A 262 7.40 -72.78 3.98
C THR A 262 8.33 -71.66 4.39
N ARG A 263 8.38 -71.46 5.68
CA ARG A 263 9.20 -70.64 6.56
C ARG A 263 10.58 -71.31 6.72
N LYS A 264 11.65 -70.57 6.81
CA LYS A 264 12.94 -70.78 7.55
C LYS A 264 13.97 -69.77 7.04
N LYS A 265 14.80 -69.05 7.77
CA LYS A 265 15.14 -68.92 9.21
C LYS A 265 15.51 -67.45 9.42
#